data_7b97f7a86ddd67170f137f7680468392
#
_entry.id   7b97f7a86ddd67170f137f7680468392
#
_cell.length_a   1.000
_cell.length_b   1.000
_cell.length_c   1.000
_cell.angle_alpha   90.00
_cell.angle_beta   90.00
_cell.angle_gamma   90.00
#
_symmetry.space_group_name_H-M   'P 1'
#
loop_
_entity.id
_entity.type
_entity.pdbx_description
1 polymer ?
#
loop_
_entity_poly.entity_id
_entity_poly.type
_entity_poly.pdbx_seq_one_letter_code
_entity_poly.pdbx_strand_id
1 'polypeptide(L)'
;MTPTAEIHPLLQGLTKSDYNVESLDDEIRVDSLCVDLLRHLYQELVQNKGMQPEQAGERCHGADYFLREFVIPERHKNLFAVEAIDLRQFAGHWYIIRTPEPNLTELKKILTGTAELYNYLASQKMVSQETTDAITTQSEALDYFQKRIDDFWAIEGEGYDTWRDACPL
;
A
#
# COMPACT_ATOMS: atom_id res chain seq x y z
N MET A 1 -31.98 11.52 10.67
CA MET A 1 -30.70 12.15 11.03
C MET A 1 -29.62 11.47 10.18
N THR A 2 -29.06 12.16 9.20
CA THR A 2 -27.87 11.72 8.49
C THR A 2 -26.72 11.77 9.51
N PRO A 3 -25.93 10.69 9.70
CA PRO A 3 -24.78 10.78 10.57
C PRO A 3 -23.83 11.83 9.98
N THR A 4 -23.57 12.87 10.74
CA THR A 4 -22.54 13.85 10.42
C THR A 4 -21.24 13.04 10.30
N ALA A 5 -20.65 12.99 9.12
CA ALA A 5 -19.37 12.34 8.92
C ALA A 5 -18.40 12.97 9.92
N GLU A 6 -17.91 12.19 10.87
CA GLU A 6 -16.94 12.66 11.84
C GLU A 6 -15.67 13.07 11.08
N ILE A 7 -15.39 14.36 11.09
CA ILE A 7 -14.17 14.93 10.50
C ILE A 7 -13.01 14.55 11.42
N HIS A 8 -12.16 13.64 10.96
CA HIS A 8 -10.98 13.24 11.70
C HIS A 8 -9.86 14.30 11.54
N PRO A 9 -9.14 14.70 12.61
CA PRO A 9 -8.07 15.71 12.51
C PRO A 9 -6.99 15.38 11.47
N LEU A 10 -6.67 14.08 11.29
CA LEU A 10 -5.72 13.61 10.28
C LEU A 10 -6.12 14.00 8.85
N LEU A 11 -7.41 14.10 8.58
CA LEU A 11 -7.92 14.42 7.24
C LEU A 11 -8.06 15.93 7.00
N GLN A 12 -7.71 16.77 7.97
CA GLN A 12 -7.69 18.24 7.85
C GLN A 12 -9.01 18.83 7.30
N GLY A 13 -10.13 18.34 7.80
CA GLY A 13 -11.47 18.78 7.39
C GLY A 13 -12.05 18.03 6.20
N LEU A 14 -11.31 17.11 5.60
CA LEU A 14 -11.79 16.21 4.55
C LEU A 14 -12.48 14.98 5.13
N THR A 15 -13.22 14.26 4.29
CA THR A 15 -13.79 12.96 4.61
C THR A 15 -13.05 11.85 3.87
N LYS A 16 -13.27 10.59 4.24
CA LYS A 16 -12.70 9.45 3.51
C LYS A 16 -13.12 9.42 2.04
N SER A 17 -14.34 9.89 1.72
CA SER A 17 -14.83 9.95 0.34
C SER A 17 -14.07 10.94 -0.54
N ASP A 18 -13.37 11.91 0.05
CA ASP A 18 -12.49 12.81 -0.70
C ASP A 18 -11.26 12.09 -1.29
N TYR A 19 -10.98 10.87 -0.82
CA TYR A 19 -9.93 10.00 -1.34
C TYR A 19 -10.43 9.02 -2.43
N ASN A 20 -11.66 9.16 -2.90
CA ASN A 20 -12.16 8.38 -4.03
C ASN A 20 -11.48 8.79 -5.33
N VAL A 21 -11.24 7.80 -6.19
CA VAL A 21 -10.54 7.98 -7.47
C VAL A 21 -11.46 7.51 -8.59
N GLU A 22 -12.10 8.45 -9.29
CA GLU A 22 -13.04 8.19 -10.38
C GLU A 22 -12.63 8.85 -11.69
N SER A 23 -11.65 9.76 -11.64
CA SER A 23 -11.16 10.52 -12.79
C SER A 23 -9.67 10.81 -12.68
N LEU A 24 -9.06 11.29 -13.76
CA LEU A 24 -7.67 11.74 -13.75
C LEU A 24 -7.45 12.92 -12.78
N ASP A 25 -8.42 13.83 -12.71
CA ASP A 25 -8.35 14.94 -11.76
C ASP A 25 -8.36 14.44 -10.30
N ASP A 26 -9.13 13.39 -10.02
CA ASP A 26 -9.11 12.73 -8.71
C ASP A 26 -7.76 12.08 -8.43
N GLU A 27 -7.15 11.41 -9.41
CA GLU A 27 -5.81 10.81 -9.25
C GLU A 27 -4.80 11.86 -8.81
N ILE A 28 -4.77 13.03 -9.49
CA ILE A 28 -3.86 14.13 -9.18
C ILE A 28 -4.11 14.68 -7.78
N ARG A 29 -5.37 14.88 -7.43
CA ARG A 29 -5.78 15.41 -6.13
C ARG A 29 -5.45 14.43 -4.99
N VAL A 30 -5.81 13.17 -5.14
CA VAL A 30 -5.58 12.14 -4.13
C VAL A 30 -4.10 11.84 -3.97
N ASP A 31 -3.32 11.89 -5.05
CA ASP A 31 -1.86 11.80 -5.00
C ASP A 31 -1.27 12.86 -4.04
N SER A 32 -1.70 14.11 -4.15
CA SER A 32 -1.29 15.17 -3.23
C SER A 32 -1.74 14.94 -1.79
N LEU A 33 -2.97 14.42 -1.59
CA LEU A 33 -3.48 14.08 -0.26
C LEU A 33 -2.67 12.94 0.38
N CYS A 34 -2.20 11.98 -0.40
CA CYS A 34 -1.31 10.92 0.09
C CYS A 34 0.02 11.46 0.59
N VAL A 35 0.60 12.45 -0.08
CA VAL A 35 1.83 13.11 0.39
C VAL A 35 1.64 13.71 1.79
N ASP A 36 0.52 14.40 2.01
CA ASP A 36 0.22 15.00 3.31
C ASP A 36 0.00 13.91 4.39
N LEU A 37 -0.70 12.85 4.05
CA LEU A 37 -0.91 11.70 4.95
C LEU A 37 0.42 11.04 5.35
N LEU A 38 1.32 10.84 4.40
CA LEU A 38 2.64 10.25 4.66
C LEU A 38 3.54 11.18 5.50
N ARG A 39 3.35 12.49 5.40
CA ARG A 39 4.02 13.44 6.30
C ARG A 39 3.58 13.24 7.76
N HIS A 40 2.31 13.00 8.00
CA HIS A 40 1.80 12.65 9.34
C HIS A 40 2.36 11.31 9.82
N LEU A 41 2.44 10.30 8.95
CA LEU A 41 3.07 9.03 9.30
C LEU A 41 4.54 9.23 9.69
N TYR A 42 5.31 10.00 8.93
CA TYR A 42 6.70 10.30 9.25
C TYR A 42 6.85 10.93 10.63
N GLN A 43 6.02 11.93 10.93
CA GLN A 43 6.02 12.60 12.24
C GLN A 43 5.70 11.62 13.37
N GLU A 44 4.72 10.75 13.18
CA GLU A 44 4.37 9.70 14.15
C GLU A 44 5.53 8.75 14.41
N LEU A 45 6.17 8.27 13.37
CA LEU A 45 7.28 7.33 13.48
C LEU A 45 8.49 7.94 14.20
N VAL A 46 8.84 9.19 13.90
CA VAL A 46 9.99 9.86 14.49
C VAL A 46 9.68 10.39 15.90
N GLN A 47 8.59 11.13 16.05
CA GLN A 47 8.30 11.86 17.29
C GLN A 47 7.70 10.98 18.38
N ASN A 48 6.79 10.06 18.01
CA ASN A 48 6.07 9.26 18.99
C ASN A 48 6.68 7.86 19.16
N LYS A 49 7.14 7.25 18.07
CA LYS A 49 7.77 5.92 18.12
C LYS A 49 9.30 5.95 18.27
N GLY A 50 9.90 7.12 18.20
CA GLY A 50 11.35 7.26 18.35
C GLY A 50 12.18 6.60 17.24
N MET A 51 11.58 6.38 16.07
CA MET A 51 12.28 5.79 14.93
C MET A 51 13.33 6.77 14.39
N GLN A 52 14.48 6.25 13.95
CA GLN A 52 15.47 7.09 13.30
C GLN A 52 14.92 7.71 12.01
N PRO A 53 15.25 8.98 11.69
CA PRO A 53 14.70 9.67 10.52
C PRO A 53 14.89 8.92 9.19
N GLU A 54 16.05 8.29 8.98
CA GLU A 54 16.32 7.51 7.77
C GLU A 54 15.38 6.29 7.66
N GLN A 55 15.18 5.59 8.75
CA GLN A 55 14.28 4.44 8.79
C GLN A 55 12.81 4.88 8.60
N ALA A 56 12.39 5.96 9.23
CA ALA A 56 11.06 6.52 9.03
C ALA A 56 10.84 6.94 7.57
N GLY A 57 11.85 7.55 6.96
CA GLY A 57 11.82 7.90 5.53
C GLY A 57 11.69 6.66 4.63
N GLU A 58 12.38 5.58 4.93
CA GLU A 58 12.27 4.31 4.19
C GLU A 58 10.86 3.72 4.31
N ARG A 59 10.25 3.74 5.51
CA ARG A 59 8.87 3.29 5.72
C ARG A 59 7.88 4.11 4.90
N CYS A 60 7.99 5.43 4.96
CA CYS A 60 7.11 6.32 4.20
C CYS A 60 7.29 6.14 2.69
N HIS A 61 8.52 5.96 2.22
CA HIS A 61 8.78 5.70 0.80
C HIS A 61 8.14 4.39 0.33
N GLY A 62 8.19 3.34 1.13
CA GLY A 62 7.51 2.07 0.82
C GLY A 62 6.00 2.22 0.70
N ALA A 63 5.37 2.89 1.66
CA ALA A 63 3.95 3.20 1.63
C ALA A 63 3.57 4.09 0.44
N ASP A 64 4.38 5.11 0.17
CA ASP A 64 4.23 6.00 -0.99
C ASP A 64 4.21 5.22 -2.30
N TYR A 65 5.16 4.33 -2.49
CA TYR A 65 5.25 3.51 -3.70
C TYR A 65 3.97 2.69 -3.90
N PHE A 66 3.51 1.99 -2.87
CA PHE A 66 2.28 1.19 -2.96
C PHE A 66 1.05 2.03 -3.30
N LEU A 67 0.87 3.17 -2.63
CA LEU A 67 -0.30 4.02 -2.84
C LEU A 67 -0.27 4.73 -4.20
N ARG A 68 0.83 5.39 -4.52
CA ARG A 68 0.90 6.33 -5.64
C ARG A 68 1.28 5.67 -6.96
N GLU A 69 1.91 4.50 -6.94
CA GLU A 69 2.23 3.75 -8.15
C GLU A 69 1.19 2.66 -8.47
N PHE A 70 0.49 2.14 -7.46
CA PHE A 70 -0.44 1.02 -7.65
C PHE A 70 -1.89 1.33 -7.27
N VAL A 71 -2.15 1.71 -6.02
CA VAL A 71 -3.55 1.85 -5.53
C VAL A 71 -4.31 2.92 -6.30
N ILE A 72 -3.71 4.09 -6.48
CA ILE A 72 -4.34 5.23 -7.16
C ILE A 72 -4.42 5.01 -8.66
N PRO A 73 -3.28 4.87 -9.40
CA PRO A 73 -3.33 4.87 -10.86
C PRO A 73 -3.80 3.55 -11.48
N GLU A 74 -3.50 2.43 -10.85
CA GLU A 74 -3.79 1.11 -11.44
C GLU A 74 -5.12 0.51 -10.93
N ARG A 75 -5.46 0.76 -9.67
CA ARG A 75 -6.65 0.20 -9.04
C ARG A 75 -7.81 1.18 -8.94
N HIS A 76 -7.55 2.47 -9.08
CA HIS A 76 -8.53 3.56 -8.88
C HIS A 76 -9.30 3.36 -7.56
N LYS A 77 -8.58 3.00 -6.52
CA LYS A 77 -9.16 2.58 -5.25
C LYS A 77 -8.91 3.62 -4.16
N ASN A 78 -9.89 3.81 -3.30
CA ASN A 78 -9.73 4.60 -2.09
C ASN A 78 -8.77 3.87 -1.12
N LEU A 79 -7.76 4.58 -0.63
CA LEU A 79 -6.76 3.97 0.25
C LEU A 79 -7.35 3.41 1.55
N PHE A 80 -8.46 3.98 2.05
CA PHE A 80 -9.15 3.46 3.23
C PHE A 80 -9.96 2.18 2.96
N ALA A 81 -10.14 1.80 1.70
CA ALA A 81 -10.81 0.58 1.27
C ALA A 81 -9.84 -0.53 0.83
N VAL A 82 -8.53 -0.32 0.96
CA VAL A 82 -7.51 -1.32 0.64
C VAL A 82 -7.64 -2.53 1.57
N GLU A 83 -7.51 -3.71 0.98
CA GLU A 83 -7.57 -5.01 1.66
C GLU A 83 -6.28 -5.81 1.44
N ALA A 84 -6.12 -6.89 2.18
CA ALA A 84 -4.95 -7.76 2.05
C ALA A 84 -4.76 -8.32 0.63
N ILE A 85 -5.86 -8.57 -0.09
CA ILE A 85 -5.81 -9.05 -1.48
C ILE A 85 -5.14 -8.03 -2.41
N ASP A 86 -5.35 -6.74 -2.19
CA ASP A 86 -4.70 -5.69 -2.99
C ASP A 86 -3.18 -5.74 -2.82
N LEU A 87 -2.71 -5.95 -1.60
CA LEU A 87 -1.28 -6.07 -1.31
C LEU A 87 -0.69 -7.34 -1.94
N ARG A 88 -1.43 -8.45 -1.90
CA ARG A 88 -1.02 -9.71 -2.54
C ARG A 88 -0.90 -9.55 -4.06
N GLN A 89 -1.86 -8.92 -4.69
CA GLN A 89 -1.86 -8.64 -6.13
C GLN A 89 -0.72 -7.70 -6.52
N PHE A 90 -0.49 -6.68 -5.71
CA PHE A 90 0.65 -5.79 -5.88
C PHE A 90 1.98 -6.55 -5.84
N ALA A 91 2.25 -7.24 -4.74
CA ALA A 91 3.55 -7.86 -4.48
C ALA A 91 3.78 -9.14 -5.29
N GLY A 92 2.73 -9.94 -5.50
CA GLY A 92 2.81 -11.23 -6.18
C GLY A 92 2.63 -11.17 -7.69
N HIS A 93 2.25 -10.03 -8.23
CA HIS A 93 2.01 -9.87 -9.66
C HIS A 93 2.53 -8.54 -10.20
N TRP A 94 1.88 -7.43 -9.85
CA TRP A 94 2.14 -6.12 -10.47
C TRP A 94 3.58 -5.65 -10.30
N TYR A 95 4.12 -5.71 -9.09
CA TYR A 95 5.51 -5.34 -8.80
C TYR A 95 6.50 -6.12 -9.68
N ILE A 96 6.27 -7.43 -9.83
CA ILE A 96 7.17 -8.33 -10.54
C ILE A 96 7.24 -7.98 -12.03
N ILE A 97 6.09 -7.74 -12.67
CA ILE A 97 6.05 -7.44 -14.11
C ILE A 97 6.44 -5.98 -14.42
N ARG A 98 6.31 -5.07 -13.47
CA ARG A 98 6.62 -3.63 -13.64
C ARG A 98 8.05 -3.28 -13.28
N THR A 99 8.73 -4.11 -12.52
CA THR A 99 10.10 -3.87 -12.07
C THR A 99 11.08 -4.58 -12.98
N PRO A 100 12.08 -3.88 -13.56
CA PRO A 100 13.07 -4.53 -14.45
C PRO A 100 13.84 -5.66 -13.78
N GLU A 101 14.19 -5.49 -12.51
CA GLU A 101 14.90 -6.48 -11.70
C GLU A 101 14.15 -6.69 -10.37
N PRO A 102 12.96 -7.37 -10.39
CA PRO A 102 12.21 -7.59 -9.18
C PRO A 102 13.01 -8.41 -8.19
N ASN A 103 13.07 -7.95 -6.95
CA ASN A 103 13.82 -8.59 -5.87
C ASN A 103 13.12 -8.44 -4.53
N LEU A 104 13.31 -9.43 -3.67
CA LEU A 104 12.64 -9.46 -2.37
C LEU A 104 13.14 -8.38 -1.42
N THR A 105 14.39 -7.96 -1.52
CA THR A 105 14.97 -6.93 -0.65
C THR A 105 14.22 -5.60 -0.77
N GLU A 106 14.02 -5.12 -1.99
CA GLU A 106 13.27 -3.89 -2.26
C GLU A 106 11.78 -4.07 -2.00
N LEU A 107 11.20 -5.21 -2.42
CA LEU A 107 9.80 -5.51 -2.16
C LEU A 107 9.49 -5.52 -0.67
N LYS A 108 10.35 -6.12 0.16
CA LYS A 108 10.18 -6.14 1.62
C LYS A 108 10.11 -4.74 2.22
N LYS A 109 10.89 -3.79 1.73
CA LYS A 109 10.85 -2.40 2.19
C LYS A 109 9.48 -1.77 1.89
N ILE A 110 8.95 -1.99 0.70
CA ILE A 110 7.62 -1.49 0.30
C ILE A 110 6.53 -2.11 1.18
N LEU A 111 6.57 -3.43 1.37
CA LEU A 111 5.60 -4.17 2.18
C LEU A 111 5.63 -3.71 3.64
N THR A 112 6.82 -3.55 4.21
CA THR A 112 6.98 -3.10 5.59
C THR A 112 6.48 -1.67 5.78
N GLY A 113 6.78 -0.76 4.85
CA GLY A 113 6.29 0.61 4.88
C GLY A 113 4.77 0.67 4.75
N THR A 114 4.19 -0.15 3.89
CA THR A 114 2.73 -0.25 3.72
C THR A 114 2.05 -0.75 5.00
N ALA A 115 2.59 -1.79 5.64
CA ALA A 115 2.08 -2.27 6.92
C ALA A 115 2.16 -1.19 8.02
N GLU A 116 3.24 -0.42 8.08
CA GLU A 116 3.37 0.71 9.02
C GLU A 116 2.27 1.76 8.80
N LEU A 117 1.97 2.10 7.54
CA LEU A 117 0.89 3.04 7.24
C LEU A 117 -0.45 2.53 7.76
N TYR A 118 -0.81 1.29 7.46
CA TYR A 118 -2.11 0.75 7.87
C TYR A 118 -2.21 0.54 9.38
N ASN A 119 -1.12 0.18 10.06
CA ASN A 119 -1.07 0.17 11.51
C ASN A 119 -1.29 1.57 12.10
N TYR A 120 -0.69 2.59 11.51
CA TYR A 120 -0.94 3.99 11.90
C TYR A 120 -2.40 4.39 11.69
N LEU A 121 -2.97 4.10 10.51
CA LEU A 121 -4.38 4.39 10.22
C LEU A 121 -5.33 3.67 11.19
N ALA A 122 -5.03 2.44 11.57
CA ALA A 122 -5.81 1.71 12.58
C ALA A 122 -5.71 2.37 13.97
N SER A 123 -4.52 2.83 14.36
CA SER A 123 -4.33 3.57 15.62
C SER A 123 -5.13 4.87 15.67
N GLN A 124 -5.38 5.47 14.51
CA GLN A 124 -6.22 6.65 14.32
C GLN A 124 -7.70 6.31 14.08
N LYS A 125 -8.06 5.04 14.16
CA LYS A 125 -9.42 4.51 13.91
C LYS A 125 -9.98 4.82 12.51
N MET A 126 -9.08 4.99 11.53
CA MET A 126 -9.42 5.26 10.14
C MET A 126 -9.69 4.00 9.34
N VAL A 127 -9.09 2.88 9.74
CA VAL A 127 -9.33 1.54 9.20
C VAL A 127 -9.53 0.56 10.36
N SER A 128 -10.18 -0.57 10.09
CA SER A 128 -10.40 -1.58 11.13
C SER A 128 -9.11 -2.31 11.49
N GLN A 129 -9.02 -2.77 12.73
CA GLN A 129 -7.90 -3.60 13.18
C GLN A 129 -7.85 -4.93 12.43
N GLU A 130 -9.01 -5.51 12.12
CA GLU A 130 -9.12 -6.75 11.34
C GLU A 130 -8.48 -6.60 9.95
N THR A 131 -8.82 -5.54 9.21
CA THR A 131 -8.21 -5.24 7.90
C THR A 131 -6.70 -5.04 8.03
N THR A 132 -6.27 -4.29 9.03
CA THR A 132 -4.85 -4.01 9.28
C THR A 132 -4.06 -5.26 9.61
N ASP A 133 -4.60 -6.15 10.45
CA ASP A 133 -3.96 -7.41 10.79
C ASP A 133 -3.81 -8.32 9.55
N ALA A 134 -4.82 -8.35 8.69
CA ALA A 134 -4.77 -9.09 7.44
C ALA A 134 -3.71 -8.52 6.48
N ILE A 135 -3.59 -7.20 6.36
CA ILE A 135 -2.56 -6.51 5.57
C ILE A 135 -1.17 -6.82 6.13
N THR A 136 -0.99 -6.74 7.44
CA THR A 136 0.28 -7.05 8.11
C THR A 136 0.69 -8.49 7.84
N THR A 137 -0.22 -9.45 8.02
CA THR A 137 0.03 -10.87 7.72
C THR A 137 0.44 -11.06 6.26
N GLN A 138 -0.26 -10.41 5.33
CA GLN A 138 0.09 -10.51 3.91
C GLN A 138 1.46 -9.88 3.60
N SER A 139 1.82 -8.78 4.28
CA SER A 139 3.13 -8.14 4.10
C SER A 139 4.31 -9.02 4.54
N GLU A 140 4.06 -9.99 5.40
CA GLU A 140 5.04 -10.93 5.94
C GLU A 140 5.14 -12.23 5.14
N ALA A 141 4.33 -12.42 4.11
CA ALA A 141 4.32 -13.61 3.25
C ALA A 141 5.51 -13.64 2.28
N LEU A 142 6.72 -13.41 2.78
CA LEU A 142 7.92 -13.21 1.98
C LEU A 142 8.33 -14.45 1.17
N ASP A 143 8.15 -15.65 1.73
CA ASP A 143 8.46 -16.90 1.03
C ASP A 143 7.54 -17.07 -0.20
N TYR A 144 6.28 -16.70 -0.07
CA TYR A 144 5.34 -16.71 -1.18
C TYR A 144 5.77 -15.74 -2.30
N PHE A 145 6.14 -14.52 -1.95
CA PHE A 145 6.58 -13.53 -2.94
C PHE A 145 7.91 -13.88 -3.57
N GLN A 146 8.86 -14.41 -2.80
CA GLN A 146 10.11 -14.91 -3.35
C GLN A 146 9.87 -16.02 -4.38
N LYS A 147 8.97 -16.95 -4.06
CA LYS A 147 8.59 -18.01 -5.01
C LYS A 147 7.96 -17.44 -6.28
N ARG A 148 7.11 -16.43 -6.17
CA ARG A 148 6.52 -15.75 -7.34
C ARG A 148 7.57 -15.13 -8.22
N ILE A 149 8.60 -14.49 -7.65
CA ILE A 149 9.73 -13.89 -8.37
C ILE A 149 10.54 -15.00 -9.05
N ASP A 150 10.89 -16.05 -8.32
CA ASP A 150 11.69 -17.17 -8.85
C ASP A 150 10.95 -17.88 -10.00
N ASP A 151 9.67 -18.15 -9.82
CA ASP A 151 8.83 -18.79 -10.84
C ASP A 151 8.69 -17.91 -12.10
N PHE A 152 8.64 -16.59 -11.94
CA PHE A 152 8.62 -15.62 -13.06
C PHE A 152 9.91 -15.71 -13.89
N TRP A 153 11.07 -15.73 -13.24
CA TRP A 153 12.36 -15.87 -13.92
C TRP A 153 12.57 -17.25 -14.54
N ALA A 154 11.88 -18.26 -14.04
CA ALA A 154 11.95 -19.63 -14.55
C ALA A 154 10.96 -19.92 -15.68
N ILE A 155 10.16 -18.94 -16.13
CA ILE A 155 9.20 -19.12 -17.22
C ILE A 155 9.93 -19.49 -18.52
N GLU A 156 9.51 -20.62 -19.11
CA GLU A 156 9.94 -21.07 -20.43
C GLU A 156 8.71 -21.24 -21.33
N GLY A 157 8.84 -20.85 -22.61
CA GLY A 157 7.79 -21.00 -23.58
C GLY A 157 6.50 -20.26 -23.21
N GLU A 158 5.38 -20.97 -23.15
CA GLU A 158 4.03 -20.42 -22.91
C GLU A 158 3.63 -20.37 -21.40
N GLY A 159 4.58 -20.48 -20.47
CA GLY A 159 4.32 -20.56 -19.04
C GLY A 159 3.82 -19.27 -18.38
N TYR A 160 3.83 -18.15 -19.10
CA TYR A 160 3.42 -16.85 -18.53
C TYR A 160 1.97 -16.84 -18.06
N ASP A 161 1.04 -17.38 -18.85
CA ASP A 161 -0.38 -17.38 -18.48
C ASP A 161 -0.64 -18.17 -17.19
N THR A 162 0.02 -19.30 -17.02
CA THR A 162 -0.07 -20.11 -15.78
C THR A 162 0.45 -19.32 -14.57
N TRP A 163 1.59 -18.65 -14.73
CA TRP A 163 2.16 -17.81 -13.67
C TRP A 163 1.24 -16.64 -13.32
N ARG A 164 0.73 -15.94 -14.34
CA ARG A 164 -0.21 -14.82 -14.16
C ARG A 164 -1.47 -15.26 -13.43
N ASP A 165 -2.09 -16.33 -13.87
CA ASP A 165 -3.39 -16.79 -13.36
C ASP A 165 -3.31 -17.37 -11.94
N ALA A 166 -2.11 -17.71 -11.46
CA ALA A 166 -1.90 -18.11 -10.07
C ALA A 166 -2.01 -16.95 -9.05
N CYS A 167 -1.88 -15.71 -9.51
CA CYS A 167 -2.10 -14.50 -8.71
C CYS A 167 -2.65 -13.39 -9.62
N PRO A 168 -3.92 -13.47 -10.06
CA PRO A 168 -4.48 -12.50 -11.02
C PRO A 168 -4.70 -11.12 -10.38
N LEU A 169 -4.58 -10.08 -11.22
CA LEU A 169 -4.88 -8.68 -10.85
C LEU A 169 -6.39 -8.42 -10.81
#